data_5b669197ae72b913459f8ebea66d7156
#
_entry.id   5b669197ae72b913459f8ebea66d7156
#
_cell.length_a   1.000
_cell.length_b   1.000
_cell.length_c   1.000
_cell.angle_alpha   90.00
_cell.angle_beta   90.00
_cell.angle_gamma   90.00
#
_symmetry.space_group_name_H-M   'P 1'
#
loop_
_entity.id
_entity.type
_entity.pdbx_description
1 polymer ?
#
loop_
_entity_poly.entity_id
_entity_poly.type
_entity_poly.pdbx_seq_one_letter_code
_entity_poly.pdbx_strand_id
1 'polypeptide(L)'
;MNRSMRGLLCAAQGVVLALTLVGAAARAQDAPGMRMGVRGEITGVSGDWVRVHVNSGENVSVELTPQTQVRGVTLANIEDIKPGSYIGSAAMPMADGTLKALEVHVFPAQMAGTGDGHRPFDLAKGSSMTNGSVGDLVVSNGRTLTVNYKGGQQKILVPDDVPIVNLTPGDRSLLKAGVKVVMFVTQSADGKLIAQSISAGKDGVAPPM
;
A
#
# COMPACT_ATOMS: atom_id res chain seq x y z
N MET A 1 -3.86 93.77 -22.66
CA MET A 1 -5.21 93.97 -22.10
C MET A 1 -5.51 92.69 -21.25
N ASN A 2 -5.46 92.86 -19.93
CA ASN A 2 -6.26 92.24 -18.88
C ASN A 2 -6.60 90.73 -19.03
N ARG A 3 -6.55 89.88 -18.07
CA ARG A 3 -6.78 89.88 -16.60
C ARG A 3 -6.48 88.47 -16.06
N SER A 4 -5.72 88.38 -15.04
CA SER A 4 -6.23 87.98 -13.68
C SER A 4 -6.65 86.53 -13.53
N MET A 5 -5.92 85.78 -12.79
CA MET A 5 -6.05 85.59 -11.34
C MET A 5 -6.70 84.21 -10.94
N ARG A 6 -6.09 83.69 -9.90
CA ARG A 6 -6.60 82.71 -8.88
C ARG A 6 -6.47 81.27 -9.27
N GLY A 7 -5.62 80.42 -8.77
CA GLY A 7 -5.36 80.24 -7.33
C GLY A 7 -6.33 79.29 -6.75
N LEU A 8 -6.02 77.98 -6.80
CA LEU A 8 -6.65 77.01 -5.90
C LEU A 8 -5.65 75.92 -5.48
N LEU A 9 -5.21 76.00 -4.24
CA LEU A 9 -4.57 74.88 -3.58
C LEU A 9 -5.58 73.75 -3.40
N CYS A 10 -5.26 72.57 -3.91
CA CYS A 10 -5.90 71.34 -3.47
C CYS A 10 -4.86 70.49 -2.76
N ALA A 11 -5.04 70.35 -1.45
CA ALA A 11 -4.29 69.47 -0.60
C ALA A 11 -4.57 68.03 -1.01
N ALA A 12 -3.56 67.31 -1.46
CA ALA A 12 -3.64 65.86 -1.65
C ALA A 12 -3.41 65.17 -0.30
N GLN A 13 -4.49 64.66 0.28
CA GLN A 13 -4.41 63.73 1.41
C GLN A 13 -3.90 62.38 0.90
N GLY A 14 -2.68 62.04 1.29
CA GLY A 14 -2.11 60.72 1.04
C GLY A 14 -2.80 59.68 1.94
N VAL A 15 -3.58 58.81 1.34
CA VAL A 15 -4.06 57.58 1.99
C VAL A 15 -2.94 56.58 1.95
N VAL A 16 -2.27 56.37 3.06
CA VAL A 16 -1.33 55.25 3.26
C VAL A 16 -2.16 53.97 3.44
N LEU A 17 -2.28 53.17 2.40
CA LEU A 17 -2.86 51.83 2.43
C LEU A 17 -1.81 50.90 3.02
N ALA A 18 -1.91 50.61 4.31
CA ALA A 18 -1.11 49.56 4.93
C ALA A 18 -1.59 48.21 4.46
N LEU A 19 -0.88 47.59 3.48
CA LEU A 19 -1.05 46.20 3.13
C LEU A 19 -0.50 45.33 4.28
N THR A 20 -1.37 44.83 5.13
CA THR A 20 -1.04 43.72 6.04
C THR A 20 -0.92 42.43 5.22
N LEU A 21 0.31 42.02 4.91
CA LEU A 21 0.62 40.68 4.45
C LEU A 21 0.27 39.73 5.60
N VAL A 22 -0.94 39.13 5.55
CA VAL A 22 -1.25 37.94 6.33
C VAL A 22 -0.47 36.80 5.65
N GLY A 23 0.69 36.50 6.20
CA GLY A 23 1.45 35.32 5.82
C GLY A 23 0.62 34.09 6.15
N ALA A 24 -0.07 33.53 5.15
CA ALA A 24 -0.58 32.18 5.22
C ALA A 24 0.63 31.25 5.36
N ALA A 25 0.92 30.83 6.58
CA ALA A 25 1.79 29.68 6.80
C ALA A 25 1.16 28.51 6.07
N ALA A 26 1.61 28.23 4.84
CA ALA A 26 1.34 27.01 4.16
C ALA A 26 1.87 25.89 5.06
N ARG A 27 0.97 25.21 5.78
CA ARG A 27 1.29 23.93 6.36
C ARG A 27 1.70 23.08 5.18
N ALA A 28 2.97 22.69 5.16
CA ALA A 28 3.45 21.63 4.30
C ALA A 28 2.57 20.42 4.66
N GLN A 29 1.61 20.11 3.80
CA GLN A 29 0.94 18.81 3.82
C GLN A 29 2.05 17.83 3.52
N ASP A 30 2.41 17.01 4.52
CA ASP A 30 3.34 15.92 4.35
C ASP A 30 2.88 15.14 3.12
N ALA A 31 3.68 15.18 2.05
CA ALA A 31 3.46 14.31 0.92
C ALA A 31 3.42 12.89 1.48
N PRO A 32 2.43 12.07 1.13
CA PRO A 32 2.35 10.71 1.66
C PRO A 32 3.69 10.03 1.38
N GLY A 33 4.42 9.68 2.45
CA GLY A 33 5.74 9.08 2.35
C GLY A 33 5.66 7.87 1.43
N MET A 34 6.68 7.68 0.58
CA MET A 34 6.71 6.56 -0.36
C MET A 34 6.50 5.25 0.41
N ARG A 35 5.47 4.51 0.05
CA ARG A 35 5.17 3.23 0.67
C ARG A 35 6.19 2.20 0.22
N MET A 36 6.91 1.59 1.17
CA MET A 36 7.97 0.61 0.91
C MET A 36 7.56 -0.75 1.48
N GLY A 37 7.94 -1.83 0.78
CA GLY A 37 7.81 -3.20 1.25
C GLY A 37 9.04 -3.62 2.07
N VAL A 38 8.83 -4.07 3.31
CA VAL A 38 9.85 -4.73 4.15
C VAL A 38 9.49 -6.19 4.29
N ARG A 39 10.38 -7.08 3.85
CA ARG A 39 10.19 -8.53 3.85
C ARG A 39 11.31 -9.19 4.63
N GLY A 40 10.99 -10.02 5.61
CA GLY A 40 12.00 -10.66 6.45
C GLY A 40 11.42 -11.42 7.63
N GLU A 41 12.27 -11.63 8.63
CA GLU A 41 11.93 -12.35 9.86
C GLU A 41 12.06 -11.42 11.07
N ILE A 42 11.09 -11.46 11.96
CA ILE A 42 11.13 -10.70 13.21
C ILE A 42 12.23 -11.27 14.11
N THR A 43 13.17 -10.42 14.51
CA THR A 43 14.23 -10.78 15.46
C THR A 43 13.93 -10.34 16.90
N GLY A 44 12.95 -9.45 17.08
CA GLY A 44 12.53 -9.02 18.41
C GLY A 44 11.41 -7.97 18.34
N VAL A 45 10.65 -7.92 19.44
CA VAL A 45 9.59 -6.93 19.65
C VAL A 45 9.80 -6.30 21.02
N SER A 46 9.73 -4.98 21.09
CA SER A 46 9.88 -4.22 22.33
C SER A 46 8.96 -3.00 22.31
N GLY A 47 7.90 -3.02 23.10
CA GLY A 47 6.88 -1.97 23.09
C GLY A 47 6.26 -1.82 21.70
N ASP A 48 6.35 -0.62 21.15
CA ASP A 48 5.87 -0.30 19.81
C ASP A 48 6.91 -0.51 18.69
N TRP A 49 8.00 -1.19 18.97
CA TRP A 49 9.07 -1.43 17.99
C TRP A 49 9.21 -2.90 17.63
N VAL A 50 9.29 -3.17 16.33
CA VAL A 50 9.61 -4.49 15.77
C VAL A 50 10.94 -4.41 15.04
N ARG A 51 11.88 -5.28 15.40
CA ARG A 51 13.14 -5.48 14.66
C ARG A 51 12.96 -6.62 13.67
N VAL A 52 13.38 -6.37 12.44
CA VAL A 52 13.25 -7.32 11.33
C VAL A 52 14.62 -7.52 10.69
N HIS A 53 15.02 -8.76 10.54
CA HIS A 53 16.11 -9.14 9.64
C HIS A 53 15.51 -9.29 8.25
N VAL A 54 15.81 -8.32 7.37
CA VAL A 54 15.26 -8.30 6.01
C VAL A 54 15.99 -9.27 5.09
N ASN A 55 15.27 -9.75 4.06
CA ASN A 55 15.81 -10.72 3.12
C ASN A 55 17.06 -10.22 2.35
N SER A 56 17.29 -8.89 2.31
CA SER A 56 18.53 -8.29 1.79
C SER A 56 19.74 -8.42 2.73
N GLY A 57 19.55 -8.93 3.95
CA GLY A 57 20.61 -9.13 4.95
C GLY A 57 20.75 -8.02 6.00
N GLU A 58 19.98 -6.96 5.90
CA GLU A 58 20.00 -5.83 6.85
C GLU A 58 19.06 -6.06 8.03
N ASN A 59 19.30 -5.33 9.13
CA ASN A 59 18.37 -5.25 10.24
C ASN A 59 17.72 -3.87 10.27
N VAL A 60 16.39 -3.85 10.25
CA VAL A 60 15.61 -2.62 10.34
C VAL A 60 14.74 -2.62 11.59
N SER A 61 14.48 -1.42 12.12
CA SER A 61 13.52 -1.21 13.20
C SER A 61 12.30 -0.48 12.64
N VAL A 62 11.12 -1.02 12.90
CA VAL A 62 9.85 -0.51 12.42
C VAL A 62 8.96 -0.15 13.59
N GLU A 63 8.43 1.05 13.61
CA GLU A 63 7.50 1.54 14.62
C GLU A 63 6.08 1.09 14.31
N LEU A 64 5.38 0.61 15.33
CA LEU A 64 3.96 0.27 15.31
C LEU A 64 3.16 1.44 15.89
N THR A 65 2.08 1.79 15.23
CA THR A 65 1.11 2.77 15.74
C THR A 65 -0.22 2.07 16.09
N PRO A 66 -1.14 2.72 16.79
CA PRO A 66 -2.50 2.19 16.98
C PRO A 66 -3.23 1.90 15.65
N GLN A 67 -2.83 2.55 14.55
CA GLN A 67 -3.41 2.40 13.22
C GLN A 67 -2.76 1.26 12.41
N THR A 68 -1.65 0.70 12.87
CA THR A 68 -0.97 -0.41 12.20
C THR A 68 -1.90 -1.62 12.13
N GLN A 69 -2.22 -2.04 10.90
CA GLN A 69 -3.05 -3.22 10.66
C GLN A 69 -2.19 -4.49 10.69
N VAL A 70 -2.54 -5.46 11.52
CA VAL A 70 -1.88 -6.76 11.55
C VAL A 70 -2.82 -7.83 11.03
N ARG A 71 -2.29 -8.72 10.17
CA ARG A 71 -3.00 -9.84 9.57
C ARG A 71 -2.20 -11.10 9.74
N GLY A 72 -2.90 -12.23 9.95
CA GLY A 72 -2.30 -13.54 9.87
C GLY A 72 -2.29 -14.06 8.43
N VAL A 73 -1.29 -14.87 8.08
CA VAL A 73 -1.18 -15.53 6.77
C VAL A 73 -1.07 -17.02 6.99
N THR A 74 -1.95 -17.79 6.35
CA THR A 74 -1.97 -19.25 6.35
C THR A 74 -1.96 -19.78 4.93
N LEU A 75 -1.52 -21.01 4.70
CA LEU A 75 -1.63 -21.65 3.39
C LEU A 75 -3.09 -21.83 2.98
N ALA A 76 -3.34 -21.78 1.69
CA ALA A 76 -4.62 -22.05 1.05
C ALA A 76 -4.40 -22.87 -0.23
N ASN A 77 -5.49 -23.40 -0.77
CA ASN A 77 -5.50 -24.13 -2.03
C ASN A 77 -6.31 -23.37 -3.09
N ILE A 78 -6.06 -23.71 -4.36
CA ILE A 78 -6.82 -23.09 -5.47
C ILE A 78 -8.31 -23.41 -5.38
N GLU A 79 -8.66 -24.56 -4.83
CA GLU A 79 -10.04 -25.03 -4.63
C GLU A 79 -10.81 -24.19 -3.59
N ASP A 80 -10.10 -23.43 -2.75
CA ASP A 80 -10.71 -22.51 -1.79
C ASP A 80 -11.21 -21.24 -2.48
N ILE A 81 -10.67 -20.93 -3.68
CA ILE A 81 -11.07 -19.78 -4.48
C ILE A 81 -12.33 -20.12 -5.27
N LYS A 82 -13.40 -19.35 -5.04
CA LYS A 82 -14.70 -19.51 -5.70
C LYS A 82 -15.05 -18.25 -6.48
N PRO A 83 -15.95 -18.32 -7.46
CA PRO A 83 -16.58 -17.11 -8.02
C PRO A 83 -17.11 -16.22 -6.89
N GLY A 84 -16.80 -14.94 -6.96
CA GLY A 84 -17.11 -13.96 -5.91
C GLY A 84 -16.07 -13.85 -4.78
N SER A 85 -15.10 -14.77 -4.67
CA SER A 85 -13.96 -14.58 -3.76
C SER A 85 -13.23 -13.29 -4.08
N TYR A 86 -12.84 -12.53 -3.07
CA TYR A 86 -11.99 -11.34 -3.24
C TYR A 86 -10.53 -11.74 -3.04
N ILE A 87 -9.71 -11.54 -4.06
CA ILE A 87 -8.31 -11.95 -4.05
C ILE A 87 -7.38 -10.79 -4.43
N GLY A 88 -6.10 -10.94 -4.10
CA GLY A 88 -5.02 -10.21 -4.69
C GLY A 88 -4.01 -11.17 -5.32
N SER A 89 -3.35 -10.74 -6.37
CA SER A 89 -2.25 -11.48 -6.97
C SER A 89 -1.16 -10.54 -7.45
N ALA A 90 0.06 -10.80 -7.01
CA ALA A 90 1.24 -10.25 -7.66
C ALA A 90 1.57 -11.12 -8.87
N ALA A 91 1.78 -10.50 -10.03
CA ALA A 91 1.94 -11.24 -11.27
C ALA A 91 2.85 -10.52 -12.28
N MET A 92 3.41 -11.29 -13.21
CA MET A 92 4.21 -10.81 -14.35
C MET A 92 3.37 -10.82 -15.63
N PRO A 93 3.49 -9.80 -16.48
CA PRO A 93 2.82 -9.79 -17.77
C PRO A 93 3.41 -10.86 -18.72
N MET A 94 2.52 -11.50 -19.48
CA MET A 94 2.86 -12.43 -20.55
C MET A 94 2.63 -11.78 -21.93
N ALA A 95 3.21 -12.35 -22.98
CA ALA A 95 3.14 -11.80 -24.34
C ALA A 95 1.71 -11.77 -24.92
N ASP A 96 0.81 -12.61 -24.43
CA ASP A 96 -0.59 -12.71 -24.85
C ASP A 96 -1.54 -11.78 -24.06
N GLY A 97 -0.98 -10.93 -23.19
CA GLY A 97 -1.77 -10.04 -22.32
C GLY A 97 -2.30 -10.69 -21.04
N THR A 98 -2.10 -12.00 -20.86
CA THR A 98 -2.38 -12.70 -19.60
C THR A 98 -1.32 -12.32 -18.56
N LEU A 99 -1.64 -12.40 -17.28
CA LEU A 99 -0.67 -12.29 -16.21
C LEU A 99 -0.31 -13.68 -15.66
N LYS A 100 0.97 -13.94 -15.39
CA LYS A 100 1.44 -15.12 -14.67
C LYS A 100 1.62 -14.78 -13.20
N ALA A 101 0.86 -15.42 -12.32
CA ALA A 101 0.95 -15.21 -10.88
C ALA A 101 2.34 -15.55 -10.34
N LEU A 102 2.80 -14.75 -9.40
CA LEU A 102 3.94 -15.01 -8.51
C LEU A 102 3.43 -15.46 -7.13
N GLU A 103 2.24 -15.02 -6.77
CA GLU A 103 1.51 -15.40 -5.57
C GLU A 103 0.02 -15.10 -5.73
N VAL A 104 -0.81 -15.72 -4.91
CA VAL A 104 -2.23 -15.36 -4.77
C VAL A 104 -2.57 -15.31 -3.28
N HIS A 105 -3.25 -14.25 -2.85
CA HIS A 105 -3.80 -14.17 -1.51
C HIS A 105 -5.30 -13.93 -1.53
N VAL A 106 -6.01 -14.68 -0.68
CA VAL A 106 -7.45 -14.59 -0.53
C VAL A 106 -7.77 -13.70 0.66
N PHE A 107 -8.60 -12.71 0.44
CA PHE A 107 -9.08 -11.84 1.50
C PHE A 107 -10.30 -12.46 2.20
N PRO A 108 -10.43 -12.33 3.52
CA PRO A 108 -11.67 -12.64 4.18
C PRO A 108 -12.76 -11.65 3.75
N ALA A 109 -14.02 -12.09 3.79
CA ALA A 109 -15.16 -11.33 3.24
C ALA A 109 -15.25 -9.88 3.77
N GLN A 110 -14.93 -9.64 5.04
CA GLN A 110 -14.93 -8.31 5.65
C GLN A 110 -13.83 -7.38 5.12
N MET A 111 -12.86 -7.91 4.38
CA MET A 111 -11.78 -7.16 3.75
C MET A 111 -11.96 -7.02 2.23
N ALA A 112 -13.08 -7.46 1.68
CA ALA A 112 -13.39 -7.27 0.26
C ALA A 112 -13.35 -5.78 -0.10
N GLY A 113 -12.79 -5.47 -1.28
CA GLY A 113 -12.56 -4.09 -1.73
C GLY A 113 -11.22 -3.49 -1.27
N THR A 114 -10.45 -4.18 -0.41
CA THR A 114 -9.14 -3.69 0.02
C THR A 114 -8.18 -3.56 -1.15
N GLY A 115 -7.74 -2.32 -1.43
CA GLY A 115 -6.77 -2.03 -2.49
C GLY A 115 -7.24 -2.43 -3.88
N ASP A 116 -8.56 -2.41 -4.15
CA ASP A 116 -9.16 -2.75 -5.44
C ASP A 116 -8.45 -2.05 -6.60
N GLY A 117 -8.19 -2.77 -7.68
CA GLY A 117 -7.53 -2.26 -8.86
C GLY A 117 -6.32 -3.04 -9.32
N HIS A 118 -5.69 -2.51 -10.38
CA HIS A 118 -4.46 -3.02 -10.98
C HIS A 118 -3.40 -1.93 -10.97
N ARG A 119 -2.18 -2.24 -10.47
CA ARG A 119 -1.10 -1.26 -10.29
C ARG A 119 0.28 -1.91 -10.31
N PRO A 120 1.36 -1.17 -10.61
CA PRO A 120 2.73 -1.66 -10.43
C PRO A 120 2.97 -2.16 -9.00
N PHE A 121 3.81 -3.19 -8.88
CA PHE A 121 4.14 -3.79 -7.59
C PHE A 121 5.64 -4.12 -7.50
N ASP A 122 6.17 -4.24 -6.28
CA ASP A 122 7.60 -4.33 -6.01
C ASP A 122 8.11 -5.75 -5.74
N LEU A 123 7.30 -6.79 -5.96
CA LEU A 123 7.71 -8.18 -5.71
C LEU A 123 8.78 -8.65 -6.70
N ALA A 124 8.68 -8.22 -7.95
CA ALA A 124 9.68 -8.42 -9.00
C ALA A 124 9.68 -7.22 -9.94
N LYS A 125 10.80 -7.00 -10.63
CA LYS A 125 10.90 -5.92 -11.65
C LYS A 125 9.86 -6.15 -12.75
N GLY A 126 8.95 -5.20 -12.93
CA GLY A 126 7.86 -5.26 -13.91
C GLY A 126 6.62 -6.03 -13.44
N SER A 127 6.59 -6.48 -12.18
CA SER A 127 5.38 -7.09 -11.61
C SER A 127 4.30 -6.06 -11.34
N SER A 128 3.07 -6.55 -11.31
CA SER A 128 1.88 -5.79 -10.94
C SER A 128 1.08 -6.52 -9.86
N MET A 129 0.31 -5.76 -9.07
CA MET A 129 -0.66 -6.27 -8.12
C MET A 129 -2.06 -6.02 -8.68
N THR A 130 -2.86 -7.07 -8.74
CA THR A 130 -4.28 -6.98 -9.08
C THR A 130 -5.10 -7.45 -7.88
N ASN A 131 -5.94 -6.57 -7.33
CA ASN A 131 -6.92 -6.93 -6.31
C ASN A 131 -8.32 -6.77 -6.88
N GLY A 132 -9.16 -7.79 -6.71
CA GLY A 132 -10.51 -7.76 -7.24
C GLY A 132 -11.30 -9.02 -6.91
N SER A 133 -12.52 -9.09 -7.41
CA SER A 133 -13.39 -10.24 -7.25
C SER A 133 -13.16 -11.26 -8.37
N VAL A 134 -13.10 -12.53 -8.02
CA VAL A 134 -13.03 -13.62 -9.00
C VAL A 134 -14.37 -13.73 -9.71
N GLY A 135 -14.37 -13.53 -11.04
CA GLY A 135 -15.50 -13.82 -11.91
C GLY A 135 -15.57 -15.31 -12.21
N ASP A 136 -14.53 -15.82 -12.87
CA ASP A 136 -14.43 -17.22 -13.27
C ASP A 136 -13.10 -17.84 -12.85
N LEU A 137 -13.14 -19.13 -12.56
CA LEU A 137 -11.98 -20.00 -12.39
C LEU A 137 -12.07 -21.13 -13.42
N VAL A 138 -11.14 -21.15 -14.37
CA VAL A 138 -11.03 -22.23 -15.37
C VAL A 138 -9.83 -23.10 -15.01
N VAL A 139 -10.10 -24.40 -14.79
CA VAL A 139 -9.08 -25.38 -14.35
C VAL A 139 -8.62 -26.29 -15.49
N SER A 140 -9.23 -26.22 -16.66
CA SER A 140 -9.12 -27.22 -17.73
C SER A 140 -7.86 -27.17 -18.61
N ASN A 141 -6.98 -26.19 -18.52
CA ASN A 141 -5.69 -26.13 -19.22
C ASN A 141 -4.69 -25.22 -18.50
N GLY A 142 -4.60 -25.39 -17.20
CA GLY A 142 -3.93 -24.48 -16.29
C GLY A 142 -4.95 -23.64 -15.52
N ARG A 143 -4.66 -23.41 -14.26
CA ARG A 143 -5.54 -22.67 -13.36
C ARG A 143 -5.56 -21.20 -13.74
N THR A 144 -6.60 -20.74 -14.42
CA THR A 144 -6.74 -19.34 -14.84
C THR A 144 -7.90 -18.69 -14.09
N LEU A 145 -7.61 -17.61 -13.41
CA LEU A 145 -8.57 -16.76 -12.73
C LEU A 145 -8.90 -15.55 -13.60
N THR A 146 -10.17 -15.23 -13.72
CA THR A 146 -10.64 -13.95 -14.23
C THR A 146 -10.93 -13.04 -13.03
N VAL A 147 -10.17 -11.98 -12.86
CA VAL A 147 -10.28 -11.06 -11.73
C VAL A 147 -10.86 -9.73 -12.20
N ASN A 148 -12.02 -9.39 -11.68
CA ASN A 148 -12.74 -8.15 -11.96
C ASN A 148 -12.43 -7.12 -10.88
N TYR A 149 -12.07 -5.89 -11.27
CA TYR A 149 -11.79 -4.78 -10.38
C TYR A 149 -12.35 -3.47 -10.95
N LYS A 150 -12.35 -2.42 -10.14
CA LYS A 150 -12.78 -1.10 -10.61
C LYS A 150 -11.87 -0.60 -11.74
N GLY A 151 -12.41 -0.51 -12.93
CA GLY A 151 -11.71 -0.04 -14.12
C GLY A 151 -11.28 -1.13 -15.08
N GLY A 152 -11.53 -2.43 -14.79
CA GLY A 152 -11.22 -3.49 -15.75
C GLY A 152 -11.26 -4.91 -15.22
N GLN A 153 -10.61 -5.77 -15.96
CA GLN A 153 -10.52 -7.18 -15.74
C GLN A 153 -9.12 -7.68 -16.11
N GLN A 154 -8.62 -8.65 -15.37
CA GLN A 154 -7.37 -9.35 -15.71
C GLN A 154 -7.57 -10.87 -15.72
N LYS A 155 -6.92 -11.52 -16.67
CA LYS A 155 -6.75 -12.97 -16.67
C LYS A 155 -5.43 -13.31 -16.03
N ILE A 156 -5.43 -14.15 -15.00
CA ILE A 156 -4.26 -14.52 -14.22
C ILE A 156 -4.10 -16.03 -14.26
N LEU A 157 -3.03 -16.48 -14.92
CA LEU A 157 -2.58 -17.87 -14.89
C LEU A 157 -1.90 -18.14 -13.54
N VAL A 158 -2.34 -19.15 -12.81
CA VAL A 158 -1.78 -19.56 -11.53
C VAL A 158 -1.10 -20.93 -11.69
N PRO A 159 0.23 -20.98 -11.89
CA PRO A 159 0.99 -22.23 -11.93
C PRO A 159 0.83 -23.06 -10.64
N ASP A 160 1.11 -24.36 -10.72
CA ASP A 160 0.93 -25.27 -9.59
C ASP A 160 1.88 -25.01 -8.41
N ASP A 161 3.03 -24.47 -8.71
CA ASP A 161 4.09 -24.10 -7.76
C ASP A 161 3.90 -22.73 -7.11
N VAL A 162 2.89 -21.97 -7.54
CA VAL A 162 2.62 -20.63 -7.00
C VAL A 162 1.94 -20.74 -5.63
N PRO A 163 2.48 -20.07 -4.61
CA PRO A 163 1.89 -20.07 -3.28
C PRO A 163 0.54 -19.35 -3.27
N ILE A 164 -0.45 -20.03 -2.67
CA ILE A 164 -1.77 -19.45 -2.40
C ILE A 164 -1.93 -19.38 -0.89
N VAL A 165 -2.36 -18.23 -0.39
CA VAL A 165 -2.51 -17.99 1.05
C VAL A 165 -3.83 -17.32 1.37
N ASN A 166 -4.34 -17.58 2.57
CA ASN A 166 -5.45 -16.84 3.16
C ASN A 166 -4.92 -15.72 4.06
N LEU A 167 -5.50 -14.54 3.93
CA LEU A 167 -5.36 -13.46 4.90
C LEU A 167 -6.44 -13.62 5.98
N THR A 168 -6.04 -13.55 7.23
CA THR A 168 -6.96 -13.59 8.37
C THR A 168 -6.80 -12.33 9.21
N PRO A 169 -7.85 -11.84 9.87
CA PRO A 169 -7.69 -10.80 10.88
C PRO A 169 -6.67 -11.23 11.93
N GLY A 170 -5.88 -10.29 12.40
CA GLY A 170 -4.85 -10.53 13.40
C GLY A 170 -4.60 -9.30 14.26
N ASP A 171 -3.75 -9.46 15.23
CA ASP A 171 -3.31 -8.42 16.15
C ASP A 171 -1.82 -8.53 16.45
N ARG A 172 -1.31 -7.67 17.33
CA ARG A 172 0.10 -7.63 17.71
C ARG A 172 0.64 -8.92 18.35
N SER A 173 -0.23 -9.79 18.86
CA SER A 173 0.20 -11.08 19.47
C SER A 173 0.83 -12.03 18.45
N LEU A 174 0.56 -11.81 17.13
CA LEU A 174 1.21 -12.54 16.05
C LEU A 174 2.67 -12.14 15.84
N LEU A 175 3.07 -10.97 16.32
CA LEU A 175 4.41 -10.42 16.10
C LEU A 175 5.36 -10.97 17.15
N LYS A 176 6.06 -12.05 16.83
CA LYS A 176 7.02 -12.72 17.71
C LYS A 176 8.32 -12.97 16.96
N ALA A 177 9.44 -13.06 17.70
CA ALA A 177 10.71 -13.48 17.11
C ALA A 177 10.56 -14.81 16.37
N GLY A 178 11.19 -14.93 15.19
CA GLY A 178 11.10 -16.09 14.29
C GLY A 178 9.91 -16.03 13.32
N VAL A 179 8.97 -15.09 13.47
CA VAL A 179 7.84 -14.98 12.55
C VAL A 179 8.27 -14.25 11.28
N LYS A 180 8.01 -14.85 10.13
CA LYS A 180 8.22 -14.24 8.82
C LYS A 180 7.09 -13.25 8.51
N VAL A 181 7.48 -12.08 8.01
CA VAL A 181 6.55 -10.96 7.79
C VAL A 181 6.78 -10.27 6.45
N VAL A 182 5.70 -9.73 5.94
CA VAL A 182 5.72 -8.66 4.94
C VAL A 182 5.06 -7.43 5.56
N MET A 183 5.79 -6.33 5.60
CA MET A 183 5.31 -5.06 6.13
C MET A 183 5.27 -4.02 5.01
N PHE A 184 4.22 -3.22 4.98
CA PHE A 184 4.21 -1.98 4.21
C PHE A 184 4.42 -0.83 5.17
N VAL A 185 5.52 -0.12 4.95
CA VAL A 185 5.97 0.97 5.81
C VAL A 185 6.00 2.29 5.05
N THR A 186 5.91 3.39 5.77
CA THR A 186 6.23 4.74 5.30
C THR A 186 7.40 5.27 6.09
N GLN A 187 8.22 6.11 5.49
CA GLN A 187 9.29 6.80 6.18
C GLN A 187 8.81 8.17 6.64
N SER A 188 8.98 8.46 7.92
CA SER A 188 8.72 9.78 8.50
C SER A 188 9.85 10.78 8.16
N ALA A 189 9.62 12.05 8.40
CA ALA A 189 10.59 13.10 8.12
C ALA A 189 11.92 12.95 8.89
N ASP A 190 11.88 12.32 10.08
CA ASP A 190 13.05 11.99 10.90
C ASP A 190 13.68 10.63 10.53
N GLY A 191 13.25 10.01 9.42
CA GLY A 191 13.84 8.79 8.87
C GLY A 191 13.32 7.48 9.49
N LYS A 192 12.38 7.51 10.44
CA LYS A 192 11.81 6.30 11.04
C LYS A 192 10.90 5.58 10.06
N LEU A 193 10.92 4.25 10.10
CA LEU A 193 9.98 3.41 9.37
C LEU A 193 8.75 3.16 10.24
N ILE A 194 7.57 3.51 9.74
CA ILE A 194 6.29 3.36 10.42
C ILE A 194 5.45 2.34 9.67
N ALA A 195 5.04 1.26 10.36
CA ALA A 195 4.21 0.23 9.76
C ALA A 195 2.78 0.71 9.53
N GLN A 196 2.33 0.62 8.28
CA GLN A 196 0.93 0.81 7.91
C GLN A 196 0.16 -0.52 8.01
N SER A 197 0.78 -1.60 7.54
CA SER A 197 0.22 -2.95 7.65
C SER A 197 1.32 -4.00 7.72
N ILE A 198 1.02 -5.09 8.42
CA ILE A 198 1.90 -6.24 8.61
C ILE A 198 1.11 -7.51 8.30
N SER A 199 1.63 -8.33 7.40
CA SER A 199 1.19 -9.69 7.15
C SER A 199 2.18 -10.61 7.85
N ALA A 200 1.73 -11.31 8.89
CA ALA A 200 2.54 -12.20 9.71
C ALA A 200 2.20 -13.66 9.41
N GLY A 201 3.20 -14.46 9.07
CA GLY A 201 3.02 -15.88 8.82
C GLY A 201 2.61 -16.62 10.08
N LYS A 202 1.62 -17.49 9.96
CA LYS A 202 1.21 -18.43 11.02
C LYS A 202 1.80 -19.80 10.72
N ASP A 203 2.11 -20.56 11.77
CA ASP A 203 2.58 -21.95 11.67
C ASP A 203 3.78 -22.14 10.71
N GLY A 204 4.71 -21.18 10.72
CA GLY A 204 5.93 -21.22 9.90
C GLY A 204 5.75 -20.75 8.45
N VAL A 205 4.56 -20.34 8.05
CA VAL A 205 4.29 -19.81 6.70
C VAL A 205 5.08 -18.53 6.46
N ALA A 206 5.72 -18.43 5.30
CA ALA A 206 6.28 -17.15 4.84
C ALA A 206 5.24 -16.43 3.98
N PRO A 207 4.81 -15.20 4.33
CA PRO A 207 3.95 -14.43 3.46
C PRO A 207 4.62 -14.21 2.09
N PRO A 208 3.97 -14.54 0.96
CA PRO A 208 4.62 -14.57 -0.36
C PRO A 208 4.67 -13.21 -1.06
N MET A 209 3.95 -12.19 -0.57
CA MET A 209 3.82 -10.87 -1.20
C MET A 209 4.91 -9.86 -0.78
#